data_e58d51e69008fbe0735c285487b346ec
#
_entry.id   e58d51e69008fbe0735c285487b346ec
#
_cell.length_a   1.000
_cell.length_b   1.000
_cell.length_c   1.000
_cell.angle_alpha   90.00
_cell.angle_beta   90.00
_cell.angle_gamma   90.00
#
_symmetry.space_group_name_H-M   'P 1'
#
loop_
_entity.id
_entity.type
_entity.pdbx_description
1 polymer ?
#
loop_
_entity_poly.entity_id
_entity_poly.type
_entity_poly.pdbx_seq_one_letter_code
_entity_poly.pdbx_strand_id
1 'polypeptide(L)'
;LGWNSSEILLMVGVALVCGVAFVLRELRVESPLVEVRTMLVPDFAVAILLSFLFGAGLFGSTYLIPLFAQTVQSATPSQAGLILLPGGLLLGLVMPISGYLADRMAARTMIVTGILLFMVSSFALATVGVDTSYLAMAGIVAVGRVAVGAVNPSLNVAAISALPAAM
;
A
#
# COMPACT_ATOMS: atom_id res chain seq x y z
N LEU A 1 9.21 -3.06 26.00
CA LEU A 1 10.32 -3.71 25.30
C LEU A 1 10.91 -2.71 24.31
N GLY A 2 12.19 -2.30 24.51
CA GLY A 2 12.89 -1.40 23.59
C GLY A 2 13.39 -2.15 22.36
N TRP A 3 13.63 -1.46 21.25
CA TRP A 3 14.15 -2.04 20.00
C TRP A 3 15.45 -2.83 20.17
N ASN A 4 16.22 -2.58 21.24
CA ASN A 4 17.47 -3.27 21.58
C ASN A 4 17.28 -4.43 22.57
N SER A 5 16.05 -4.88 22.85
CA SER A 5 15.84 -6.04 23.71
C SER A 5 16.33 -7.32 23.02
N SER A 6 16.93 -8.22 23.79
CA SER A 6 17.43 -9.51 23.29
C SER A 6 16.36 -10.33 22.58
N GLU A 7 15.10 -10.23 23.02
CA GLU A 7 13.96 -10.89 22.41
C GLU A 7 13.65 -10.38 21.01
N ILE A 8 13.67 -9.04 20.81
CA ILE A 8 13.43 -8.43 19.49
C ILE A 8 14.59 -8.76 18.54
N LEU A 9 15.82 -8.66 19.02
CA LEU A 9 17.00 -9.00 18.21
C LEU A 9 16.99 -10.48 17.79
N LEU A 10 16.58 -11.36 18.68
CA LEU A 10 16.43 -12.79 18.37
C LEU A 10 15.34 -13.03 17.34
N MET A 11 14.16 -12.40 17.49
CA MET A 11 13.06 -12.52 16.52
C MET A 11 13.47 -12.00 15.15
N VAL A 12 14.16 -10.86 15.07
CA VAL A 12 14.68 -10.31 13.82
C VAL A 12 15.73 -11.25 13.20
N GLY A 13 16.62 -11.80 14.01
CA GLY A 13 17.59 -12.78 13.56
C GLY A 13 16.96 -14.02 12.96
N VAL A 14 15.97 -14.60 13.64
CA VAL A 14 15.21 -15.75 13.15
C VAL A 14 14.46 -15.41 11.87
N ALA A 15 13.81 -14.25 11.80
CA ALA A 15 13.09 -13.81 10.61
C ALA A 15 14.03 -13.67 9.39
N LEU A 16 15.22 -13.09 9.59
CA LEU A 16 16.22 -12.95 8.52
C LEU A 16 16.73 -14.32 8.06
N VAL A 17 17.08 -15.21 8.98
CA VAL A 17 17.56 -16.57 8.64
C VAL A 17 16.48 -17.34 7.88
N CYS A 18 15.24 -17.32 8.35
CA CYS A 18 14.11 -17.98 7.68
C CYS A 18 13.84 -17.37 6.30
N GLY A 19 13.91 -16.03 6.17
CA GLY A 19 13.74 -15.34 4.89
C GLY A 19 14.82 -15.72 3.87
N VAL A 20 16.08 -15.72 4.29
CA VAL A 20 17.20 -16.14 3.42
C VAL A 20 17.07 -17.62 3.05
N ALA A 21 16.77 -18.49 4.01
CA ALA A 21 16.59 -19.91 3.75
C ALA A 21 15.43 -20.17 2.78
N PHE A 22 14.31 -19.41 2.91
CA PHE A 22 13.18 -19.47 1.99
C PHE A 22 13.61 -19.11 0.57
N VAL A 23 14.26 -17.95 0.38
CA VAL A 23 14.71 -17.50 -0.95
C VAL A 23 15.69 -18.50 -1.58
N LEU A 24 16.65 -18.99 -0.80
CA LEU A 24 17.61 -19.99 -1.30
C LEU A 24 16.93 -21.30 -1.69
N ARG A 25 15.89 -21.71 -0.96
CA ARG A 25 15.10 -22.90 -1.31
C ARG A 25 14.34 -22.65 -2.62
N GLU A 26 13.62 -21.54 -2.74
CA GLU A 26 12.82 -21.21 -3.93
C GLU A 26 13.69 -21.12 -5.22
N LEU A 27 14.94 -20.68 -5.09
CA LEU A 27 15.89 -20.64 -6.22
C LEU A 27 16.41 -22.02 -6.66
N ARG A 28 16.27 -23.07 -5.81
CA ARG A 28 16.83 -24.42 -6.05
C ARG A 28 15.78 -25.47 -6.42
N VAL A 29 14.51 -25.23 -6.11
CA VAL A 29 13.43 -26.20 -6.34
C VAL A 29 12.95 -26.11 -7.79
N GLU A 30 12.62 -27.25 -8.40
CA GLU A 30 12.13 -27.34 -9.79
C GLU A 30 10.72 -26.77 -9.96
N SER A 31 9.90 -26.82 -8.91
CA SER A 31 8.56 -26.22 -8.88
C SER A 31 8.44 -25.25 -7.67
N PRO A 32 8.94 -24.02 -7.80
CA PRO A 32 8.91 -23.04 -6.72
C PRO A 32 7.47 -22.57 -6.45
N LEU A 33 7.15 -22.34 -5.17
CA LEU A 33 5.87 -21.73 -4.76
C LEU A 33 5.79 -20.25 -5.18
N VAL A 34 6.94 -19.57 -5.12
CA VAL A 34 7.10 -18.18 -5.56
C VAL A 34 8.28 -18.12 -6.51
N GLU A 35 8.01 -17.82 -7.77
CA GLU A 35 9.07 -17.71 -8.76
C GLU A 35 9.86 -16.41 -8.59
N VAL A 36 10.85 -16.44 -7.69
CA VAL A 36 11.69 -15.27 -7.36
C VAL A 36 12.38 -14.69 -8.60
N ARG A 37 12.61 -15.50 -9.63
CA ARG A 37 13.21 -15.07 -10.90
C ARG A 37 12.34 -14.10 -11.67
N THR A 38 11.01 -14.12 -11.49
CA THR A 38 10.10 -13.16 -12.12
C THR A 38 10.33 -11.73 -11.63
N MET A 39 10.89 -11.56 -10.43
CA MET A 39 11.27 -10.22 -9.91
C MET A 39 12.38 -9.57 -10.75
N LEU A 40 13.10 -10.34 -11.56
CA LEU A 40 14.12 -9.82 -12.48
C LEU A 40 13.53 -9.33 -13.80
N VAL A 41 12.24 -9.59 -14.07
CA VAL A 41 11.52 -9.04 -15.23
C VAL A 41 11.22 -7.56 -14.93
N PRO A 42 11.71 -6.60 -15.76
CA PRO A 42 11.62 -5.16 -15.44
C PRO A 42 10.19 -4.68 -15.16
N ASP A 43 9.24 -5.08 -15.98
CA ASP A 43 7.84 -4.67 -15.84
C ASP A 43 7.20 -5.21 -14.54
N PHE A 44 7.54 -6.44 -14.18
CA PHE A 44 7.10 -7.05 -12.93
C PHE A 44 7.77 -6.40 -11.71
N ALA A 45 9.06 -6.11 -11.79
CA ALA A 45 9.81 -5.41 -10.74
C ALA A 45 9.22 -4.01 -10.47
N VAL A 46 8.85 -3.26 -11.51
CA VAL A 46 8.19 -1.96 -11.38
C VAL A 46 6.82 -2.11 -10.71
N ALA A 47 6.03 -3.11 -11.09
CA ALA A 47 4.74 -3.37 -10.47
C ALA A 47 4.88 -3.70 -8.96
N ILE A 48 5.87 -4.49 -8.57
CA ILE A 48 6.17 -4.79 -7.17
C ILE A 48 6.58 -3.52 -6.42
N LEU A 49 7.48 -2.71 -6.98
CA LEU A 49 7.92 -1.47 -6.35
C LEU A 49 6.76 -0.50 -6.13
N LEU A 50 5.91 -0.32 -7.14
CA LEU A 50 4.71 0.50 -7.01
C LEU A 50 3.77 -0.04 -5.94
N SER A 51 3.52 -1.36 -5.92
CA SER A 51 2.68 -2.00 -4.90
C SER A 51 3.24 -1.79 -3.49
N PHE A 52 4.56 -1.89 -3.34
CA PHE A 52 5.23 -1.63 -2.06
C PHE A 52 5.07 -0.17 -1.62
N LEU A 53 5.29 0.80 -2.51
CA LEU A 53 5.14 2.22 -2.21
C LEU A 53 3.70 2.59 -1.84
N PHE A 54 2.72 2.06 -2.58
CA PHE A 54 1.30 2.25 -2.25
C PHE A 54 0.93 1.58 -0.93
N GLY A 55 1.42 0.36 -0.68
CA GLY A 55 1.23 -0.33 0.59
C GLY A 55 1.82 0.44 1.77
N ALA A 56 3.05 0.92 1.64
CA ALA A 56 3.70 1.73 2.66
C ALA A 56 2.94 3.04 2.94
N GLY A 57 2.49 3.73 1.88
CA GLY A 57 1.66 4.94 2.03
C GLY A 57 0.30 4.66 2.66
N LEU A 58 -0.36 3.57 2.26
CA LEU A 58 -1.64 3.14 2.82
C LEU A 58 -1.53 2.82 4.32
N PHE A 59 -0.62 1.94 4.69
CA PHE A 59 -0.43 1.53 6.09
C PHE A 59 0.18 2.66 6.94
N GLY A 60 1.14 3.42 6.37
CA GLY A 60 1.70 4.59 7.03
C GLY A 60 0.63 5.62 7.37
N SER A 61 -0.22 5.98 6.41
CA SER A 61 -1.32 6.92 6.65
C SER A 61 -2.36 6.38 7.64
N THR A 62 -2.65 5.06 7.61
CA THR A 62 -3.59 4.42 8.55
C THR A 62 -3.12 4.52 9.99
N TYR A 63 -1.81 4.51 10.22
CA TYR A 63 -1.21 4.62 11.54
C TYR A 63 -0.94 6.08 11.94
N LEU A 64 -0.30 6.85 11.05
CA LEU A 64 0.19 8.19 11.37
C LEU A 64 -0.95 9.21 11.55
N ILE A 65 -2.03 9.10 10.78
CA ILE A 65 -3.14 10.07 10.85
C ILE A 65 -3.87 10.01 12.20
N PRO A 66 -4.33 8.85 12.70
CA PRO A 66 -4.90 8.75 14.03
C PRO A 66 -3.91 9.13 15.14
N LEU A 67 -2.62 8.77 14.97
CA LEU A 67 -1.59 9.15 15.92
C LEU A 67 -1.45 10.67 16.00
N PHE A 68 -1.36 11.35 14.85
CA PHE A 68 -1.29 12.82 14.79
C PHE A 68 -2.54 13.46 15.43
N ALA A 69 -3.73 12.99 15.09
CA ALA A 69 -4.97 13.51 15.65
C ALA A 69 -5.02 13.38 17.19
N GLN A 70 -4.56 12.25 17.73
CA GLN A 70 -4.54 12.00 19.18
C GLN A 70 -3.44 12.76 19.90
N THR A 71 -2.22 12.82 19.33
CA THR A 71 -1.06 13.41 20.03
C THR A 71 -0.96 14.91 19.86
N VAL A 72 -1.37 15.46 18.71
CA VAL A 72 -1.20 16.87 18.35
C VAL A 72 -2.52 17.65 18.52
N GLN A 73 -3.63 17.06 18.10
CA GLN A 73 -4.96 17.71 18.18
C GLN A 73 -5.77 17.29 19.40
N SER A 74 -5.21 16.44 20.28
CA SER A 74 -5.89 15.92 21.48
C SER A 74 -7.23 15.23 21.20
N ALA A 75 -7.38 14.63 20.00
CA ALA A 75 -8.58 13.89 19.61
C ALA A 75 -8.73 12.61 20.44
N THR A 76 -9.96 12.25 20.76
CA THR A 76 -10.25 10.95 21.35
C THR A 76 -9.99 9.81 20.32
N PRO A 77 -9.70 8.58 20.76
CA PRO A 77 -9.51 7.45 19.84
C PRO A 77 -10.68 7.23 18.88
N SER A 78 -11.90 7.49 19.34
CA SER A 78 -13.11 7.42 18.51
C SER A 78 -13.12 8.47 17.40
N GLN A 79 -12.78 9.71 17.72
CA GLN A 79 -12.68 10.81 16.73
C GLN A 79 -11.59 10.54 15.71
N ALA A 80 -10.43 10.07 16.16
CA ALA A 80 -9.32 9.70 15.28
C ALA A 80 -9.70 8.56 14.32
N GLY A 81 -10.48 7.58 14.79
CA GLY A 81 -11.03 6.50 13.95
C GLY A 81 -12.03 7.02 12.90
N LEU A 82 -12.87 7.99 13.26
CA LEU A 82 -13.84 8.59 12.34
C LEU A 82 -13.17 9.32 11.16
N ILE A 83 -11.95 9.84 11.32
CA ILE A 83 -11.19 10.44 10.21
C ILE A 83 -10.91 9.42 9.09
N LEU A 84 -10.68 8.15 9.44
CA LEU A 84 -10.38 7.10 8.47
C LEU A 84 -11.63 6.48 7.82
N LEU A 85 -12.79 6.61 8.46
CA LEU A 85 -14.02 5.91 8.06
C LEU A 85 -14.47 6.25 6.64
N PRO A 86 -14.56 7.54 6.21
CA PRO A 86 -14.95 7.87 4.84
C PRO A 86 -14.01 7.28 3.80
N GLY A 87 -12.71 7.32 4.09
CA GLY A 87 -11.68 6.73 3.22
C GLY A 87 -11.82 5.21 3.09
N GLY A 88 -12.10 4.52 4.19
CA GLY A 88 -12.34 3.06 4.19
C GLY A 88 -13.57 2.67 3.38
N LEU A 89 -14.68 3.40 3.55
CA LEU A 89 -15.91 3.18 2.78
C LEU A 89 -15.70 3.41 1.29
N LEU A 90 -15.02 4.52 0.93
CA LEU A 90 -14.72 4.82 -0.47
C LEU A 90 -13.77 3.78 -1.09
N LEU A 91 -12.77 3.31 -0.36
CA LEU A 91 -11.88 2.24 -0.82
C LEU A 91 -12.69 0.98 -1.16
N GLY A 92 -13.62 0.58 -0.28
CA GLY A 92 -14.49 -0.58 -0.49
C GLY A 92 -15.40 -0.43 -1.71
N LEU A 93 -15.88 0.78 -2.00
CA LEU A 93 -16.71 1.06 -3.17
C LEU A 93 -15.89 1.16 -4.47
N VAL A 94 -14.71 1.77 -4.40
CA VAL A 94 -13.86 2.00 -5.57
C VAL A 94 -13.20 0.71 -6.07
N MET A 95 -12.87 -0.22 -5.19
CA MET A 95 -12.20 -1.47 -5.59
C MET A 95 -12.97 -2.28 -6.64
N PRO A 96 -14.27 -2.62 -6.47
CA PRO A 96 -15.01 -3.34 -7.51
C PRO A 96 -15.22 -2.51 -8.79
N ILE A 97 -15.39 -1.19 -8.66
CA ILE A 97 -15.52 -0.30 -9.83
C ILE A 97 -14.20 -0.29 -10.61
N SER A 98 -13.08 -0.21 -9.93
CA SER A 98 -11.74 -0.22 -10.54
C SER A 98 -11.42 -1.56 -11.19
N GLY A 99 -11.87 -2.68 -10.60
CA GLY A 99 -11.77 -3.99 -11.24
C GLY A 99 -12.48 -4.02 -12.58
N TYR A 100 -13.75 -3.57 -12.62
CA TYR A 100 -14.52 -3.47 -13.86
C TYR A 100 -13.89 -2.51 -14.89
N LEU A 101 -13.32 -1.39 -14.45
CA LEU A 101 -12.62 -0.46 -15.33
C LEU A 101 -11.30 -1.03 -15.85
N ALA A 102 -10.59 -1.82 -15.06
CA ALA A 102 -9.32 -2.44 -15.45
C ALA A 102 -9.49 -3.41 -16.65
N ASP A 103 -10.67 -4.02 -16.79
CA ASP A 103 -11.00 -4.87 -17.93
C ASP A 103 -11.29 -4.08 -19.23
N ARG A 104 -11.54 -2.77 -19.12
CA ARG A 104 -11.98 -1.92 -20.25
C ARG A 104 -11.01 -0.81 -20.62
N MET A 105 -10.17 -0.40 -19.70
CA MET A 105 -9.21 0.69 -19.86
C MET A 105 -7.78 0.16 -19.84
N ALA A 106 -6.86 0.88 -20.51
CA ALA A 106 -5.45 0.53 -20.44
C ALA A 106 -4.95 0.65 -18.99
N ALA A 107 -4.38 -0.43 -18.45
CA ALA A 107 -3.84 -0.49 -17.10
C ALA A 107 -2.89 0.70 -16.79
N ARG A 108 -2.09 1.10 -17.80
CA ARG A 108 -1.20 2.27 -17.71
C ARG A 108 -1.94 3.56 -17.34
N THR A 109 -3.10 3.81 -17.95
CA THR A 109 -3.88 5.03 -17.67
C THR A 109 -4.39 5.02 -16.22
N MET A 110 -4.92 3.89 -15.76
CA MET A 110 -5.42 3.75 -14.39
C MET A 110 -4.29 3.90 -13.36
N ILE A 111 -3.13 3.31 -13.62
CA ILE A 111 -1.95 3.42 -12.75
C ILE A 111 -1.49 4.87 -12.67
N VAL A 112 -1.31 5.55 -13.81
CA VAL A 112 -0.84 6.94 -13.85
C VAL A 112 -1.82 7.89 -13.15
N THR A 113 -3.11 7.78 -13.44
CA THR A 113 -4.13 8.62 -12.78
C THR A 113 -4.20 8.38 -11.28
N GLY A 114 -4.10 7.12 -10.86
CA GLY A 114 -4.07 6.78 -9.44
C GLY A 114 -2.82 7.28 -8.72
N ILE A 115 -1.63 7.19 -9.36
CA ILE A 115 -0.39 7.74 -8.80
C ILE A 115 -0.51 9.26 -8.63
N LEU A 116 -1.01 9.98 -9.63
CA LEU A 116 -1.19 11.43 -9.54
C LEU A 116 -2.16 11.81 -8.42
N LEU A 117 -3.27 11.09 -8.30
CA LEU A 117 -4.25 11.31 -7.24
C LEU A 117 -3.68 11.02 -5.84
N PHE A 118 -2.89 9.94 -5.72
CA PHE A 118 -2.21 9.60 -4.47
C PHE A 118 -1.16 10.64 -4.08
N MET A 119 -0.43 11.15 -5.07
CA MET A 119 0.57 12.20 -4.88
C MET A 119 -0.09 13.50 -4.37
N VAL A 120 -1.19 13.93 -5.00
CA VAL A 120 -1.95 15.11 -4.55
C VAL A 120 -2.44 14.93 -3.11
N SER A 121 -3.01 13.77 -2.78
CA SER A 121 -3.45 13.48 -1.41
C SER A 121 -2.28 13.50 -0.42
N SER A 122 -1.14 12.93 -0.78
CA SER A 122 0.05 12.88 0.08
C SER A 122 0.64 14.29 0.32
N PHE A 123 0.70 15.12 -0.69
CA PHE A 123 1.12 16.53 -0.53
C PHE A 123 0.12 17.33 0.31
N ALA A 124 -1.19 17.11 0.11
CA ALA A 124 -2.20 17.74 0.94
C ALA A 124 -2.10 17.31 2.42
N LEU A 125 -1.76 16.03 2.69
CA LEU A 125 -1.49 15.57 4.06
C LEU A 125 -0.28 16.25 4.69
N ALA A 126 0.73 16.61 3.91
CA ALA A 126 1.91 17.32 4.41
C ALA A 126 1.60 18.76 4.86
N THR A 127 0.48 19.35 4.43
CA THR A 127 0.02 20.68 4.85
C THR A 127 -0.92 20.66 6.04
N VAL A 128 -1.27 19.47 6.55
CA VAL A 128 -2.16 19.31 7.72
C VAL A 128 -1.45 19.82 8.96
N GLY A 129 -2.11 20.72 9.70
CA GLY A 129 -1.64 21.31 10.93
C GLY A 129 -2.62 21.13 12.10
N VAL A 130 -2.29 21.78 13.22
CA VAL A 130 -3.07 21.71 14.46
C VAL A 130 -4.51 22.20 14.26
N ASP A 131 -4.69 23.23 13.43
CA ASP A 131 -5.98 23.88 13.19
C ASP A 131 -6.80 23.21 12.06
N THR A 132 -6.27 22.15 11.44
CA THR A 132 -6.95 21.46 10.35
C THR A 132 -8.16 20.68 10.89
N SER A 133 -9.35 20.93 10.33
CA SER A 133 -10.56 20.24 10.77
C SER A 133 -10.51 18.75 10.45
N TYR A 134 -11.13 17.94 11.30
CA TYR A 134 -11.22 16.48 11.09
C TYR A 134 -11.89 16.11 9.76
N LEU A 135 -12.86 16.94 9.32
CA LEU A 135 -13.54 16.72 8.04
C LEU A 135 -12.59 16.95 6.85
N ALA A 136 -11.73 17.98 6.92
CA ALA A 136 -10.72 18.22 5.88
C ALA A 136 -9.69 17.08 5.82
N MET A 137 -9.20 16.63 6.99
CA MET A 137 -8.32 15.46 7.08
C MET A 137 -8.97 14.21 6.49
N ALA A 138 -10.23 13.95 6.86
CA ALA A 138 -10.99 12.80 6.34
C ALA A 138 -11.16 12.87 4.81
N GLY A 139 -11.42 14.06 4.27
CA GLY A 139 -11.52 14.28 2.82
C GLY A 139 -10.20 14.01 2.09
N ILE A 140 -9.08 14.52 2.61
CA ILE A 140 -7.74 14.27 2.04
C ILE A 140 -7.41 12.78 2.07
N VAL A 141 -7.66 12.11 3.21
CA VAL A 141 -7.48 10.66 3.35
C VAL A 141 -8.34 9.89 2.36
N ALA A 142 -9.61 10.28 2.21
CA ALA A 142 -10.55 9.65 1.30
C ALA A 142 -10.06 9.70 -0.15
N VAL A 143 -9.49 10.83 -0.61
CA VAL A 143 -8.87 10.96 -1.94
C VAL A 143 -7.70 9.96 -2.10
N GLY A 144 -6.83 9.86 -1.11
CA GLY A 144 -5.73 8.87 -1.13
C GLY A 144 -6.23 7.43 -1.19
N ARG A 145 -7.33 7.09 -0.49
CA ARG A 145 -7.94 5.75 -0.54
C ARG A 145 -8.57 5.43 -1.89
N VAL A 146 -9.21 6.40 -2.52
CA VAL A 146 -9.70 6.27 -3.90
C VAL A 146 -8.55 5.98 -4.86
N ALA A 147 -7.44 6.70 -4.73
CA ALA A 147 -6.24 6.47 -5.53
C ALA A 147 -5.71 5.04 -5.40
N VAL A 148 -5.57 4.55 -4.17
CA VAL A 148 -5.12 3.18 -3.88
C VAL A 148 -6.09 2.14 -4.45
N GLY A 149 -7.41 2.35 -4.27
CA GLY A 149 -8.45 1.46 -4.79
C GLY A 149 -8.47 1.41 -6.31
N ALA A 150 -8.14 2.51 -6.99
CA ALA A 150 -8.06 2.57 -8.45
C ALA A 150 -6.83 1.85 -9.00
N VAL A 151 -5.69 1.91 -8.32
CA VAL A 151 -4.42 1.36 -8.79
C VAL A 151 -4.28 -0.14 -8.54
N ASN A 152 -4.73 -0.64 -7.40
CA ASN A 152 -4.48 -2.03 -6.97
C ASN A 152 -4.93 -3.09 -7.99
N PRO A 153 -6.17 -3.07 -8.53
CA PRO A 153 -6.59 -4.06 -9.53
C PRO A 153 -5.73 -3.98 -10.80
N SER A 154 -5.42 -2.77 -11.26
CA SER A 154 -4.63 -2.54 -12.48
C SER A 154 -3.18 -2.98 -12.33
N LEU A 155 -2.57 -2.83 -11.15
CA LEU A 155 -1.22 -3.34 -10.85
C LEU A 155 -1.19 -4.87 -10.88
N ASN A 156 -2.21 -5.53 -10.32
CA ASN A 156 -2.30 -6.99 -10.35
C ASN A 156 -2.43 -7.52 -11.78
N VAL A 157 -3.30 -6.92 -12.59
CA VAL A 157 -3.45 -7.27 -14.01
C VAL A 157 -2.15 -7.02 -14.78
N ALA A 158 -1.50 -5.88 -14.58
CA ALA A 158 -0.24 -5.55 -15.23
C ALA A 158 0.88 -6.52 -14.82
N ALA A 159 0.96 -6.88 -13.53
CA ALA A 159 1.95 -7.84 -13.03
C ALA A 159 1.76 -9.23 -13.66
N ILE A 160 0.51 -9.72 -13.71
CA ILE A 160 0.20 -11.03 -14.29
C ILE A 160 0.47 -11.02 -15.81
N SER A 161 0.11 -9.96 -16.53
CA SER A 161 0.32 -9.85 -17.96
C SER A 161 1.79 -9.70 -18.37
N ALA A 162 2.66 -9.30 -17.46
CA ALA A 162 4.11 -9.23 -17.66
C ALA A 162 4.80 -10.59 -17.57
N LEU A 163 4.09 -11.64 -17.12
CA LEU A 163 4.64 -12.99 -17.03
C LEU A 163 4.59 -13.68 -18.40
N PRO A 164 5.65 -14.39 -18.81
CA PRO A 164 5.64 -15.21 -20.03
C PRO A 164 4.55 -16.28 -19.96
N ALA A 165 3.79 -16.46 -21.04
CA ALA A 165 2.66 -17.42 -21.14
C ALA A 165 3.05 -18.92 -20.96
N ALA A 166 4.30 -19.22 -20.66
CA ALA A 166 4.85 -20.56 -20.49
C ALA A 166 5.15 -20.95 -19.03
N MET A 167 4.67 -20.14 -18.06
CA MET A 167 4.78 -20.44 -16.63
C MET A 167 3.46 -20.83 -16.01
#